data_6b8d112bff48a21cfb4bb2cd2b4d9ce7
#
_entry.id   6b8d112bff48a21cfb4bb2cd2b4d9ce7
#
_cell.length_a   1.000
_cell.length_b   1.000
_cell.length_c   1.000
_cell.angle_alpha   90.00
_cell.angle_beta   90.00
_cell.angle_gamma   90.00
#
_symmetry.space_group_name_H-M   'P 1'
#
loop_
_entity.id
_entity.type
_entity.pdbx_description
1 polymer ?
#
loop_
_entity_poly.entity_id
_entity_poly.type
_entity_poly.pdbx_seq_one_letter_code
_entity_poly.pdbx_strand_id
1 'polypeptide(L)'
;MMCGSPMVKSSSDRSGLQTDPDVQRSGVYVDGSGKSGAYCYLDSGGKAKIFVEPPLTNNQAEYRAIIAALQGVSGVKLTIYSDSQLAVRQLSGEYEIRDPKLKILAAKVQQLCQNREVTFRWIPREKNLAGKILEKLV
;
A
#
# COMPACT_ATOMS: atom_id res chain seq x y z
N MET A 1 11.32 5.58 -20.73
CA MET A 1 10.92 5.65 -20.57
C MET A 1 10.26 6.05 -20.42
N MET A 2 9.97 6.16 -20.23
CA MET A 2 9.32 6.40 -19.89
C MET A 2 8.49 6.68 -19.80
N CYS A 3 8.15 6.67 -19.74
CA CYS A 3 7.36 6.80 -19.50
C CYS A 3 6.61 7.28 -19.47
N GLY A 4 6.38 7.43 -19.47
CA GLY A 4 5.66 7.89 -19.38
C GLY A 4 4.97 8.55 -19.29
N SER A 5 4.80 8.68 -19.48
CA SER A 5 4.20 9.24 -19.35
C SER A 5 3.42 9.77 -19.27
N PRO A 6 3.52 10.00 -19.27
CA PRO A 6 2.69 10.55 -19.10
C PRO A 6 1.80 10.72 -18.99
N MET A 7 1.63 10.52 -19.11
CA MET A 7 0.84 10.56 -19.04
C MET A 7 0.14 10.93 -18.69
N VAL A 8 -0.01 10.88 -18.81
CA VAL A 8 -0.61 11.19 -18.53
C VAL A 8 -1.37 11.64 -18.38
N LYS A 9 -1.47 11.66 -18.55
CA LYS A 9 -2.21 12.00 -18.56
C LYS A 9 -2.88 12.51 -18.26
N SER A 10 -3.00 12.52 -18.42
CA SER A 10 -3.62 13.01 -18.24
C SER A 10 -4.44 13.39 -18.05
N SER A 11 -4.64 13.44 -18.13
CA SER A 11 -5.47 13.66 -18.09
C SER A 11 -6.23 13.80 -17.63
N SER A 12 -6.48 13.75 -17.46
CA SER A 12 -7.20 13.82 -17.11
C SER A 12 -7.76 14.05 -16.54
N ASP A 13 -7.85 14.26 -16.46
CA ASP A 13 -8.36 14.45 -15.90
C ASP A 13 -8.91 14.95 -15.63
N ARG A 14 -9.10 15.14 -15.48
CA ARG A 14 -9.81 15.64 -15.38
C ARG A 14 -10.54 15.95 -14.75
N SER A 15 -10.70 15.71 -14.81
CA SER A 15 -11.70 15.95 -14.27
C SER A 15 -11.85 16.55 -13.15
N GLY A 16 -11.81 17.13 -12.96
CA GLY A 16 -12.11 17.93 -12.06
C GLY A 16 -12.28 17.55 -10.71
N LEU A 17 -11.87 16.64 -10.33
CA LEU A 17 -12.01 16.42 -9.04
C LEU A 17 -11.06 16.98 -8.26
N GLN A 18 -11.24 17.30 -7.30
CA GLN A 18 -10.84 18.28 -6.57
C GLN A 18 -10.00 18.00 -5.43
N THR A 19 -9.89 16.81 -4.98
CA THR A 19 -8.99 16.46 -3.92
C THR A 19 -7.60 16.50 -4.44
N ASP A 20 -6.62 16.31 -3.58
CA ASP A 20 -5.22 16.31 -3.94
C ASP A 20 -5.00 15.35 -5.10
N PRO A 21 -4.53 15.84 -6.24
CA PRO A 21 -4.33 14.97 -7.40
C PRO A 21 -3.36 13.83 -7.14
N ASP A 22 -2.36 14.03 -6.29
CA ASP A 22 -1.42 12.96 -5.98
C ASP A 22 -2.11 11.81 -5.26
N VAL A 23 -2.98 12.13 -4.32
CA VAL A 23 -3.72 11.11 -3.59
C VAL A 23 -4.61 10.34 -4.55
N GLN A 24 -5.32 11.05 -5.42
CA GLN A 24 -6.22 10.38 -6.35
C GLN A 24 -5.52 9.50 -7.36
N ARG A 25 -4.37 9.93 -7.84
CA ARG A 25 -3.69 9.22 -8.91
C ARG A 25 -2.78 8.12 -8.43
N SER A 26 -2.19 8.31 -7.27
CA SER A 26 -1.13 7.42 -6.83
C SER A 26 -1.39 6.81 -5.47
N GLY A 27 -2.53 7.08 -4.87
CA GLY A 27 -2.82 6.58 -3.53
C GLY A 27 -3.32 5.14 -3.56
N VAL A 28 -2.79 4.33 -2.67
CA VAL A 28 -3.22 2.95 -2.50
C VAL A 28 -3.38 2.69 -1.02
N TYR A 29 -4.57 2.21 -0.63
CA TYR A 29 -4.81 1.83 0.75
C TYR A 29 -4.44 0.37 0.92
N VAL A 30 -3.81 0.03 2.03
CA VAL A 30 -3.45 -1.35 2.35
C VAL A 30 -3.90 -1.69 3.76
N ASP A 31 -4.21 -2.95 4.00
CA ASP A 31 -4.53 -3.44 5.34
C ASP A 31 -4.33 -4.94 5.41
N GLY A 32 -4.01 -5.42 6.60
CA GLY A 32 -3.79 -6.83 6.81
C GLY A 32 -4.19 -7.25 8.22
N SER A 33 -4.66 -8.47 8.36
CA SER A 33 -5.08 -9.03 9.64
C SER A 33 -4.42 -10.37 9.85
N GLY A 34 -3.60 -10.47 10.90
CA GLY A 34 -2.99 -11.74 11.25
C GLY A 34 -4.00 -12.76 11.74
N LYS A 35 -5.08 -12.29 12.34
CA LYS A 35 -6.10 -13.17 12.88
C LYS A 35 -6.75 -14.00 11.78
N SER A 36 -7.11 -13.37 10.68
CA SER A 36 -7.74 -14.07 9.57
C SER A 36 -6.75 -14.49 8.50
N GLY A 37 -5.54 -13.95 8.51
CA GLY A 37 -4.56 -14.15 7.44
C GLY A 37 -4.91 -13.39 6.19
N ALA A 38 -5.94 -12.56 6.22
CA ALA A 38 -6.37 -11.80 5.07
C ALA A 38 -5.64 -10.47 4.97
N TYR A 39 -5.30 -10.07 3.75
CA TYR A 39 -4.74 -8.75 3.52
C TYR A 39 -5.21 -8.27 2.15
N CYS A 40 -5.22 -6.96 1.96
CA CYS A 40 -5.77 -6.42 0.73
C CYS A 40 -5.18 -5.05 0.43
N TYR A 41 -5.39 -4.62 -0.81
CA TYR A 41 -5.16 -3.24 -1.19
C TYR A 41 -6.35 -2.73 -2.01
N LEU A 42 -6.50 -1.42 -2.00
CA LEU A 42 -7.51 -0.73 -2.79
C LEU A 42 -6.81 0.43 -3.50
N ASP A 43 -6.81 0.42 -4.83
CA ASP A 43 -6.11 1.47 -5.56
C ASP A 43 -7.02 2.69 -5.79
N SER A 44 -6.44 3.74 -6.36
CA SER A 44 -7.16 4.99 -6.55
C SER A 44 -8.27 4.89 -7.58
N GLY A 45 -8.27 3.85 -8.38
CA GLY A 45 -9.34 3.58 -9.33
C GLY A 45 -10.48 2.78 -8.77
N GLY A 46 -10.41 2.43 -7.49
CA GLY A 46 -11.45 1.64 -6.85
C GLY A 46 -11.30 0.15 -6.99
N LYS A 47 -10.19 -0.31 -7.55
CA LYS A 47 -9.94 -1.74 -7.68
C LYS A 47 -9.31 -2.27 -6.41
N ALA A 48 -9.84 -3.38 -5.92
CA ALA A 48 -9.34 -4.02 -4.72
C ALA A 48 -8.94 -5.45 -5.01
N LYS A 49 -7.91 -5.92 -4.31
CA LYS A 49 -7.53 -7.32 -4.34
C LYS A 49 -7.35 -7.81 -2.92
N ILE A 50 -7.87 -8.98 -2.66
CA ILE A 50 -7.87 -9.61 -1.35
C ILE A 50 -7.14 -10.93 -1.44
N PHE A 51 -6.26 -11.17 -0.47
CA PHE A 51 -5.46 -12.38 -0.39
C PHE A 51 -5.64 -13.00 0.98
N VAL A 52 -5.47 -14.32 1.08
CA VAL A 52 -5.52 -15.02 2.35
C VAL A 52 -4.35 -15.99 2.42
N GLU A 53 -3.52 -15.86 3.45
CA GLU A 53 -2.37 -16.73 3.65
C GLU A 53 -2.21 -17.01 5.14
N PRO A 54 -2.67 -18.14 5.63
CA PRO A 54 -2.44 -18.47 7.04
C PRO A 54 -1.14 -19.23 7.21
N PRO A 55 -0.53 -19.23 8.43
CA PRO A 55 -0.80 -18.24 9.46
C PRO A 55 0.15 -17.06 9.33
N LEU A 56 -0.33 -15.89 9.64
CA LEU A 56 0.48 -14.67 9.61
C LEU A 56 0.30 -13.92 10.91
N THR A 57 1.33 -13.18 11.33
CA THR A 57 1.15 -12.19 12.38
C THR A 57 0.50 -10.94 11.79
N ASN A 58 -0.01 -10.06 12.65
CA ASN A 58 -0.57 -8.79 12.16
C ASN A 58 0.48 -8.00 11.35
N ASN A 59 1.71 -7.94 11.87
CA ASN A 59 2.75 -7.19 11.18
C ASN A 59 3.09 -7.81 9.84
N GLN A 60 3.14 -9.14 9.76
CA GLN A 60 3.40 -9.82 8.50
C GLN A 60 2.29 -9.56 7.49
N ALA A 61 1.03 -9.59 7.95
CA ALA A 61 -0.10 -9.33 7.07
C ALA A 61 -0.06 -7.91 6.52
N GLU A 62 0.32 -6.94 7.36
CA GLU A 62 0.45 -5.55 6.90
C GLU A 62 1.53 -5.42 5.83
N TYR A 63 2.69 -6.05 6.06
CA TYR A 63 3.76 -6.02 5.07
C TYR A 63 3.35 -6.73 3.78
N ARG A 64 2.63 -7.85 3.90
CA ARG A 64 2.15 -8.56 2.71
C ARG A 64 1.20 -7.71 1.88
N ALA A 65 0.33 -6.94 2.56
CA ALA A 65 -0.57 -6.03 1.85
C ALA A 65 0.22 -4.98 1.07
N ILE A 66 1.28 -4.44 1.67
CA ILE A 66 2.13 -3.46 1.00
C ILE A 66 2.81 -4.08 -0.21
N ILE A 67 3.35 -5.29 -0.05
CA ILE A 67 4.00 -5.99 -1.16
C ILE A 67 3.00 -6.24 -2.29
N ALA A 68 1.79 -6.70 -1.96
CA ALA A 68 0.77 -6.95 -2.96
C ALA A 68 0.42 -5.68 -3.72
N ALA A 69 0.30 -4.55 -3.02
CA ALA A 69 0.01 -3.28 -3.66
C ALA A 69 1.12 -2.87 -4.62
N LEU A 70 2.37 -3.02 -4.19
CA LEU A 70 3.50 -2.65 -5.03
C LEU A 70 3.61 -3.54 -6.27
N GLN A 71 3.19 -4.79 -6.15
CA GLN A 71 3.20 -5.71 -7.29
C GLN A 71 2.02 -5.50 -8.22
N GLY A 72 0.87 -5.13 -7.66
CA GLY A 72 -0.37 -5.05 -8.43
C GLY A 72 -0.67 -3.68 -9.01
N VAL A 73 -0.09 -2.63 -8.45
CA VAL A 73 -0.37 -1.26 -8.90
C VAL A 73 0.85 -0.72 -9.62
N SER A 74 0.67 -0.33 -10.86
CA SER A 74 1.76 0.22 -11.66
C SER A 74 1.90 1.71 -11.42
N GLY A 75 3.03 2.26 -11.88
CA GLY A 75 3.26 3.68 -11.79
C GLY A 75 4.61 3.97 -11.16
N VAL A 76 5.20 5.08 -11.54
CA VAL A 76 6.49 5.49 -11.00
C VAL A 76 6.32 6.13 -9.62
N LYS A 77 5.29 6.93 -9.45
CA LYS A 77 5.04 7.63 -8.19
C LYS A 77 3.84 7.02 -7.50
N LEU A 78 4.02 6.60 -6.25
CA LEU A 78 2.99 5.88 -5.52
C LEU A 78 3.01 6.27 -4.05
N THR A 79 1.83 6.43 -3.46
CA THR A 79 1.70 6.66 -2.02
C THR A 79 0.91 5.50 -1.42
N ILE A 80 1.50 4.85 -0.43
CA ILE A 80 0.89 3.73 0.28
C ILE A 80 0.33 4.25 1.60
N TYR A 81 -0.96 4.09 1.81
CA TYR A 81 -1.63 4.49 3.05
C TYR A 81 -1.90 3.27 3.91
N SER A 82 -1.41 3.29 5.13
CA SER A 82 -1.58 2.18 6.07
C SER A 82 -1.94 2.72 7.44
N ASP A 83 -2.74 1.97 8.20
CA ASP A 83 -2.99 2.33 9.58
C ASP A 83 -2.03 1.64 10.54
N SER A 84 -1.02 0.94 10.04
CA SER A 84 0.03 0.36 10.85
C SER A 84 1.17 1.36 11.04
N GLN A 85 1.23 1.99 12.21
CA GLN A 85 2.34 2.92 12.49
C GLN A 85 3.67 2.22 12.42
N LEU A 86 3.73 0.98 12.91
CA LEU A 86 4.97 0.23 12.90
C LEU A 86 5.50 0.03 11.50
N ALA A 87 4.65 -0.46 10.59
CA ALA A 87 5.08 -0.71 9.22
C ALA A 87 5.51 0.58 8.54
N VAL A 88 4.73 1.64 8.69
CA VAL A 88 5.05 2.92 8.05
C VAL A 88 6.38 3.46 8.55
N ARG A 89 6.60 3.45 9.86
CA ARG A 89 7.83 3.99 10.42
C ARG A 89 9.04 3.14 10.11
N GLN A 90 8.87 1.81 10.07
CA GLN A 90 9.96 0.94 9.68
C GLN A 90 10.35 1.13 8.22
N LEU A 91 9.36 1.21 7.34
CA LEU A 91 9.64 1.37 5.91
C LEU A 91 10.10 2.76 5.54
N SER A 92 9.76 3.75 6.37
CA SER A 92 10.27 5.12 6.19
C SER A 92 11.66 5.31 6.80
N GLY A 93 12.21 4.29 7.45
CA GLY A 93 13.54 4.37 8.03
C GLY A 93 13.59 4.97 9.42
N GLU A 94 12.44 5.26 10.04
CA GLU A 94 12.41 5.86 11.37
C GLU A 94 12.63 4.84 12.48
N TYR A 95 12.17 3.60 12.27
CA TYR A 95 12.28 2.53 13.26
C TYR A 95 13.13 1.41 12.70
N GLU A 96 13.95 0.84 13.57
CA GLU A 96 14.75 -0.33 13.21
C GLU A 96 13.86 -1.56 13.11
N ILE A 97 14.17 -2.45 12.17
CA ILE A 97 13.48 -3.72 12.03
C ILE A 97 14.34 -4.80 12.66
N ARG A 98 13.86 -5.44 13.72
CA ARG A 98 14.62 -6.46 14.42
C ARG A 98 14.15 -7.87 14.11
N ASP A 99 12.87 -8.02 13.82
CA ASP A 99 12.29 -9.33 13.52
C ASP A 99 12.83 -9.84 12.21
N PRO A 100 13.49 -11.03 12.19
CA PRO A 100 14.07 -11.53 10.94
C PRO A 100 13.05 -11.73 9.82
N LYS A 101 11.84 -12.13 10.15
CA LYS A 101 10.80 -12.33 9.13
C LYS A 101 10.37 -11.01 8.53
N LEU A 102 10.27 -9.97 9.36
CA LEU A 102 9.93 -8.65 8.84
C LEU A 102 11.08 -8.07 8.03
N LYS A 103 12.33 -8.39 8.40
CA LYS A 103 13.47 -7.93 7.59
C LYS A 103 13.40 -8.47 6.17
N ILE A 104 13.01 -9.74 6.02
CA ILE A 104 12.88 -10.35 4.70
C ILE A 104 11.78 -9.65 3.91
N LEU A 105 10.65 -9.40 4.55
CA LEU A 105 9.53 -8.71 3.90
C LEU A 105 9.90 -7.27 3.54
N ALA A 106 10.60 -6.58 4.43
CA ALA A 106 11.03 -5.21 4.17
C ALA A 106 12.02 -5.15 3.01
N ALA A 107 12.91 -6.15 2.90
CA ALA A 107 13.83 -6.21 1.77
C ALA A 107 13.06 -6.38 0.46
N LYS A 108 12.00 -7.17 0.47
CA LYS A 108 11.14 -7.32 -0.71
C LYS A 108 10.47 -6.01 -1.07
N VAL A 109 9.99 -5.26 -0.06
CA VAL A 109 9.40 -3.95 -0.30
C VAL A 109 10.41 -3.03 -0.97
N GLN A 110 11.64 -2.99 -0.43
CA GLN A 110 12.68 -2.12 -1.00
C GLN A 110 13.00 -2.50 -2.44
N GLN A 111 13.04 -3.78 -2.73
CA GLN A 111 13.27 -4.25 -4.08
C GLN A 111 12.17 -3.78 -5.03
N LEU A 112 10.93 -3.86 -4.59
CA LEU A 112 9.79 -3.45 -5.40
C LEU A 112 9.71 -1.93 -5.57
N CYS A 113 10.36 -1.18 -4.69
CA CYS A 113 10.39 0.28 -4.78
C CYS A 113 11.48 0.80 -5.71
N GLN A 114 12.37 -0.06 -6.19
CA GLN A 114 13.46 0.37 -7.07
C GLN A 114 12.88 0.98 -8.34
N ASN A 115 13.46 2.11 -8.74
CA ASN A 115 13.03 2.86 -9.93
C ASN A 115 11.61 3.43 -9.78
N ARG A 116 11.14 3.53 -8.54
CA ARG A 116 9.84 4.13 -8.26
C ARG A 116 9.99 5.10 -7.09
N GLU A 117 9.11 6.07 -7.05
CA GLU A 117 9.06 7.03 -5.95
C GLU A 117 7.87 6.64 -5.07
N VAL A 118 8.16 5.93 -3.99
CA VAL A 118 7.12 5.39 -3.11
C VAL A 118 7.19 6.08 -1.76
N THR A 119 6.05 6.60 -1.33
CA THR A 119 5.91 7.23 -0.02
C THR A 119 4.98 6.39 0.83
N PHE A 120 5.35 6.17 2.08
CA PHE A 120 4.50 5.43 3.02
C PHE A 120 3.91 6.44 4.00
N ARG A 121 2.58 6.46 4.12
CA ARG A 121 1.88 7.40 4.99
C ARG A 121 0.95 6.68 5.93
N TRP A 122 1.02 7.05 7.18
CA TRP A 122 0.09 6.53 8.18
C TRP A 122 -1.22 7.30 8.12
N ILE A 123 -2.33 6.57 8.24
CA ILE A 123 -3.66 7.16 8.38
C ILE A 123 -4.37 6.45 9.52
N PRO A 124 -5.33 7.13 10.17
CA PRO A 124 -6.10 6.45 11.22
C PRO A 124 -6.96 5.34 10.64
N ARG A 125 -7.22 4.35 11.49
CA ARG A 125 -7.94 3.14 11.05
C ARG A 125 -9.30 3.47 10.44
N GLU A 126 -10.01 4.43 11.01
CA GLU A 126 -11.36 4.77 10.52
C GLU A 126 -11.33 5.38 9.12
N LYS A 127 -10.17 5.83 8.65
CA LYS A 127 -10.02 6.37 7.30
C LYS A 127 -9.41 5.38 6.32
N ASN A 128 -9.05 4.19 6.79
CA ASN A 128 -8.43 3.21 5.92
C ASN A 128 -9.50 2.40 5.17
N LEU A 129 -9.70 2.72 3.91
CA LEU A 129 -10.73 2.08 3.10
C LEU A 129 -10.45 0.60 2.87
N ALA A 130 -9.16 0.20 2.83
CA ALA A 130 -8.82 -1.21 2.72
C ALA A 130 -9.25 -1.98 3.98
N GLY A 131 -9.11 -1.34 5.15
CA GLY A 131 -9.58 -1.96 6.39
C GLY A 131 -11.07 -2.23 6.39
N LYS A 132 -11.83 -1.35 5.77
CA LYS A 132 -13.28 -1.53 5.69
C LYS A 132 -13.63 -2.72 4.81
N ILE A 133 -12.82 -2.98 3.79
CA ILE A 133 -13.02 -4.16 2.95
C ILE A 133 -12.79 -5.43 3.77
N LEU A 134 -11.71 -5.47 4.54
CA LEU A 134 -11.41 -6.66 5.35
C LEU A 134 -12.46 -6.88 6.43
N GLU A 135 -13.00 -5.82 7.01
CA GLU A 135 -14.04 -5.94 8.02
C GLU A 135 -15.28 -6.66 7.51
N LYS A 136 -15.58 -6.52 6.23
CA LYS A 136 -16.75 -7.16 5.65
C LYS A 136 -16.56 -8.64 5.40
N LEU A 137 -15.33 -9.14 5.51
CA LEU A 137 -15.06 -10.55 5.28
C LEU A 137 -15.21 -11.40 6.54
N VAL A 138 -15.34 -10.80 7.70
CA VAL A 138 -15.46 -11.55 8.95
C VAL A 138 -16.87 -11.63 9.42
#